data_16b8a25ebf8172472c0edbbc8f0248ca
#
_entry.id   16b8a25ebf8172472c0edbbc8f0248ca
#
_cell.length_a   1.000
_cell.length_b   1.000
_cell.length_c   1.000
_cell.angle_alpha   90.00
_cell.angle_beta   90.00
_cell.angle_gamma   90.00
#
_symmetry.space_group_name_H-M   'P 1'
#
loop_
_entity.id
_entity.type
_entity.pdbx_description
1 polymer ?
#
loop_
_entity_poly.entity_id
_entity_poly.type
_entity_poly.pdbx_seq_one_letter_code
_entity_poly.pdbx_strand_id
1 'polypeptide(L)'
;PGRDVDYAELRAEVGDAQVPVVWLESNEPSYLLYTSGTTGKPKGVQRDVGGHAVALALSMRTVFDCGPGQTMFSTSDVGWAVGHSYNVYGPLIVGATSLLYEGLPVQPDPGVWWALCEKYRVRTMFSSPTAIRVLKKHPARYLRERDLSALRYLFLAGEPLDEPTALWIGEALGKPVIDNYWQTETGWPVLTLLPGVELRPVKPGSPGFPNLGYRTRIVDEHGVEVPAGRKGVLVIEPPLPPGCMTTVWNDDARFLRSYFSHFDTLLYSSLDWAIRDEDGYTFILGRTDDVINVAGHRLGTREIEEAIAGHADVAEVAVIGMHDELKGQVPVVFATLKQVAPDAAAVIEELRQCVVQRLGAVARPAQVYLVQALPKTRSGKLLRRSLQALAEQRDPGDLSTLDDPGALEEIRRALRG
;
A
#
# COMPACT_ATOMS: atom_id res chain seq x y z
N PRO A 1 18.35 -31.01 -8.87
CA PRO A 1 19.48 -31.62 -8.18
C PRO A 1 20.79 -31.17 -8.82
N GLY A 2 21.77 -30.72 -8.04
CA GLY A 2 23.08 -30.27 -8.53
C GLY A 2 23.20 -28.81 -8.99
N ARG A 3 22.10 -28.08 -9.05
CA ARG A 3 22.12 -26.62 -9.32
C ARG A 3 22.05 -25.80 -8.03
N ASP A 4 21.24 -26.25 -7.09
CA ASP A 4 20.99 -25.53 -5.85
C ASP A 4 22.06 -25.90 -4.83
N VAL A 5 22.58 -24.90 -4.13
CA VAL A 5 23.63 -25.04 -3.11
C VAL A 5 23.09 -24.57 -1.76
N ASP A 6 23.56 -25.17 -0.68
CA ASP A 6 23.25 -24.69 0.67
C ASP A 6 24.03 -23.41 0.97
N TYR A 7 23.32 -22.38 1.41
CA TYR A 7 23.92 -21.07 1.69
C TYR A 7 24.93 -21.14 2.85
N ALA A 8 24.62 -21.92 3.88
CA ALA A 8 25.50 -22.00 5.05
C ALA A 8 26.81 -22.74 4.72
N GLU A 9 26.75 -23.78 3.88
CA GLU A 9 27.94 -24.48 3.37
C GLU A 9 28.80 -23.56 2.52
N LEU A 10 28.19 -22.87 1.53
CA LEU A 10 28.90 -21.93 0.67
C LEU A 10 29.54 -20.79 1.47
N ARG A 11 28.82 -20.25 2.46
CA ARG A 11 29.35 -19.22 3.33
C ARG A 11 30.54 -19.70 4.17
N ALA A 12 30.50 -20.94 4.65
CA ALA A 12 31.62 -21.54 5.39
C ALA A 12 32.87 -21.73 4.50
N GLU A 13 32.66 -22.10 3.23
CA GLU A 13 33.76 -22.22 2.25
C GLU A 13 34.44 -20.87 1.96
N VAL A 14 33.64 -19.78 1.83
CA VAL A 14 34.16 -18.43 1.55
C VAL A 14 34.89 -17.83 2.76
N GLY A 15 34.50 -18.19 3.98
CA GLY A 15 35.09 -17.73 5.22
C GLY A 15 35.10 -16.18 5.35
N ASP A 16 36.25 -15.62 5.72
CA ASP A 16 36.42 -14.16 5.91
C ASP A 16 36.98 -13.46 4.65
N ALA A 17 36.64 -13.94 3.47
CA ALA A 17 37.09 -13.33 2.22
C ALA A 17 36.74 -11.85 2.14
N GLN A 18 37.74 -11.02 1.84
CA GLN A 18 37.54 -9.58 1.64
C GLN A 18 37.12 -9.32 0.21
N VAL A 19 35.92 -8.78 0.05
CA VAL A 19 35.41 -8.34 -1.26
C VAL A 19 35.61 -6.83 -1.38
N PRO A 20 36.38 -6.36 -2.38
CA PRO A 20 36.60 -4.92 -2.55
C PRO A 20 35.29 -4.22 -2.96
N VAL A 21 35.10 -3.00 -2.46
CA VAL A 21 34.00 -2.14 -2.87
C VAL A 21 34.19 -1.71 -4.33
N VAL A 22 33.18 -1.89 -5.15
CA VAL A 22 33.14 -1.38 -6.52
C VAL A 22 32.44 -0.03 -6.52
N TRP A 23 33.17 1.00 -6.95
CA TRP A 23 32.63 2.34 -7.11
C TRP A 23 31.83 2.42 -8.42
N LEU A 24 30.61 2.90 -8.33
CA LEU A 24 29.68 3.03 -9.45
C LEU A 24 29.43 4.51 -9.74
N GLU A 25 29.14 4.83 -11.00
CA GLU A 25 28.59 6.13 -11.36
C GLU A 25 27.17 6.27 -10.80
N SER A 26 26.78 7.50 -10.45
CA SER A 26 25.50 7.76 -9.77
C SER A 26 24.26 7.36 -10.58
N ASN A 27 24.38 7.32 -11.90
CA ASN A 27 23.30 6.94 -12.82
C ASN A 27 23.29 5.46 -13.21
N GLU A 28 24.26 4.65 -12.69
CA GLU A 28 24.23 3.22 -12.93
C GLU A 28 23.05 2.55 -12.21
N PRO A 29 22.48 1.47 -12.79
CA PRO A 29 21.39 0.74 -12.15
C PRO A 29 21.79 0.13 -10.81
N SER A 30 20.96 0.29 -9.77
CA SER A 30 21.20 -0.32 -8.47
C SER A 30 20.51 -1.68 -8.34
N TYR A 31 19.23 -1.75 -8.63
CA TYR A 31 18.45 -2.97 -8.59
C TYR A 31 17.21 -2.90 -9.47
N LEU A 32 16.63 -4.07 -9.74
CA LEU A 32 15.38 -4.24 -10.43
C LEU A 32 14.35 -4.84 -9.47
N LEU A 33 13.17 -4.24 -9.41
CA LEU A 33 12.04 -4.79 -8.68
C LEU A 33 10.88 -5.05 -9.63
N TYR A 34 10.49 -6.31 -9.74
CA TYR A 34 9.38 -6.70 -10.59
C TYR A 34 8.04 -6.48 -9.91
N THR A 35 7.12 -5.84 -10.63
CA THR A 35 5.75 -5.62 -10.18
C THR A 35 4.77 -6.19 -11.19
N SER A 36 3.59 -6.62 -10.72
CA SER A 36 2.48 -6.98 -11.60
C SER A 36 2.05 -5.73 -12.39
N GLY A 37 2.28 -5.75 -13.70
CA GLY A 37 1.81 -4.67 -14.57
C GLY A 37 0.29 -4.72 -14.77
N THR A 38 -0.32 -3.57 -15.06
CA THR A 38 -1.73 -3.48 -15.48
C THR A 38 -2.02 -4.25 -16.78
N THR A 39 -1.00 -4.50 -17.57
CA THR A 39 -1.07 -5.16 -18.91
C THR A 39 -0.69 -6.65 -18.93
N GLY A 40 -0.74 -7.35 -17.78
CA GLY A 40 -0.55 -8.80 -17.69
C GLY A 40 0.88 -9.26 -17.41
N LYS A 41 1.91 -8.80 -18.15
CA LYS A 41 3.30 -9.20 -17.89
C LYS A 41 3.93 -8.35 -16.77
N PRO A 42 4.65 -8.94 -15.81
CA PRO A 42 5.43 -8.19 -14.82
C PRO A 42 6.39 -7.22 -15.50
N LYS A 43 6.64 -6.07 -14.86
CA LYS A 43 7.59 -5.06 -15.31
C LYS A 43 8.71 -4.92 -14.29
N GLY A 44 9.97 -4.89 -14.74
CA GLY A 44 11.12 -4.62 -13.89
C GLY A 44 11.29 -3.11 -13.72
N VAL A 45 11.04 -2.60 -12.53
CA VAL A 45 11.28 -1.19 -12.18
C VAL A 45 12.75 -1.01 -11.90
N GLN A 46 13.45 -0.21 -12.72
CA GLN A 46 14.87 0.08 -12.59
C GLN A 46 15.10 1.40 -11.86
N ARG A 47 16.06 1.41 -10.94
CA ARG A 47 16.54 2.61 -10.24
C ARG A 47 18.03 2.80 -10.40
N ASP A 48 18.47 4.04 -10.35
CA ASP A 48 19.88 4.40 -10.26
C ASP A 48 20.40 4.34 -8.80
N VAL A 49 21.71 4.25 -8.68
CA VAL A 49 22.41 4.18 -7.38
C VAL A 49 22.32 5.52 -6.65
N GLY A 50 22.76 6.59 -7.32
CA GLY A 50 22.93 7.90 -6.69
C GLY A 50 21.60 8.57 -6.34
N GLY A 51 20.65 8.58 -7.28
CA GLY A 51 19.32 9.17 -7.05
C GLY A 51 18.58 8.46 -5.92
N HIS A 52 18.64 7.11 -5.88
CA HIS A 52 18.02 6.34 -4.81
C HIS A 52 18.66 6.66 -3.45
N ALA A 53 19.99 6.70 -3.36
CA ALA A 53 20.69 7.02 -2.13
C ALA A 53 20.37 8.43 -1.60
N VAL A 54 20.32 9.43 -2.48
CA VAL A 54 19.95 10.82 -2.11
C VAL A 54 18.53 10.90 -1.59
N ALA A 55 17.58 10.27 -2.29
CA ALA A 55 16.17 10.25 -1.90
C ALA A 55 15.97 9.59 -0.52
N LEU A 56 16.63 8.46 -0.29
CA LEU A 56 16.55 7.76 0.98
C LEU A 56 17.21 8.54 2.12
N ALA A 57 18.41 9.11 1.89
CA ALA A 57 19.07 9.95 2.88
C ALA A 57 18.21 11.16 3.28
N LEU A 58 17.54 11.79 2.30
CA LEU A 58 16.62 12.90 2.55
C LEU A 58 15.40 12.43 3.33
N SER A 59 14.70 11.39 2.87
CA SER A 59 13.46 10.92 3.49
C SER A 59 13.67 10.38 4.90
N MET A 60 14.79 9.71 5.18
CA MET A 60 15.11 9.26 6.54
C MET A 60 15.18 10.41 7.53
N ARG A 61 15.71 11.56 7.11
CA ARG A 61 15.85 12.75 7.96
C ARG A 61 14.56 13.56 8.03
N THR A 62 13.91 13.80 6.90
CA THR A 62 12.80 14.74 6.82
C THR A 62 11.43 14.08 7.05
N VAL A 63 11.24 12.86 6.56
CA VAL A 63 9.99 12.10 6.72
C VAL A 63 10.05 11.26 7.99
N PHE A 64 11.01 10.35 8.09
CA PHE A 64 11.04 9.38 9.19
C PHE A 64 11.69 9.91 10.48
N ASP A 65 12.27 11.10 10.45
CA ASP A 65 12.95 11.75 11.60
C ASP A 65 13.88 10.75 12.31
N CYS A 66 14.69 10.01 11.53
CA CYS A 66 15.54 8.94 12.02
C CYS A 66 16.95 9.08 11.43
N GLY A 67 17.97 8.98 12.29
CA GLY A 67 19.38 9.16 11.94
C GLY A 67 20.32 8.35 12.81
N PRO A 68 21.62 8.74 12.89
CA PRO A 68 22.64 7.99 13.59
C PRO A 68 22.26 7.68 15.04
N GLY A 69 22.50 6.44 15.48
CA GLY A 69 22.22 6.01 16.85
C GLY A 69 20.76 5.79 17.19
N GLN A 70 19.84 5.98 16.23
CA GLN A 70 18.42 5.75 16.39
C GLN A 70 17.99 4.46 15.70
N THR A 71 16.91 3.86 16.14
CA THR A 71 16.41 2.58 15.60
C THR A 71 15.13 2.81 14.79
N MET A 72 15.14 2.32 13.56
CA MET A 72 13.95 2.19 12.71
C MET A 72 13.51 0.73 12.66
N PHE A 73 12.22 0.50 12.84
CA PHE A 73 11.59 -0.81 12.66
C PHE A 73 10.62 -0.75 11.48
N SER A 74 11.04 -1.25 10.33
CA SER A 74 10.14 -1.46 9.20
C SER A 74 9.74 -2.92 9.15
N THR A 75 8.43 -3.17 9.15
CA THR A 75 7.85 -4.52 9.19
C THR A 75 7.59 -5.11 7.80
N SER A 76 8.03 -4.42 6.75
CA SER A 76 7.87 -4.87 5.37
C SER A 76 8.83 -6.01 5.05
N ASP A 77 8.40 -6.90 4.19
CA ASP A 77 9.27 -7.91 3.57
C ASP A 77 10.31 -7.22 2.67
N VAL A 78 11.56 -7.74 2.70
CA VAL A 78 12.68 -7.20 1.89
C VAL A 78 12.45 -7.35 0.38
N GLY A 79 11.55 -8.21 -0.06
CA GLY A 79 11.16 -8.36 -1.46
C GLY A 79 10.31 -7.21 -2.03
N TRP A 80 9.88 -6.25 -1.19
CA TRP A 80 9.09 -5.10 -1.60
C TRP A 80 9.89 -3.80 -1.63
N ALA A 81 9.38 -2.79 -2.32
CA ALA A 81 10.03 -1.47 -2.39
C ALA A 81 10.26 -0.86 -1.00
N VAL A 82 9.30 -1.02 -0.07
CA VAL A 82 9.46 -0.58 1.32
C VAL A 82 10.63 -1.30 1.99
N GLY A 83 10.73 -2.61 1.82
CA GLY A 83 11.81 -3.40 2.38
C GLY A 83 13.18 -2.97 1.85
N HIS A 84 13.35 -2.82 0.53
CA HIS A 84 14.58 -2.30 -0.05
C HIS A 84 14.92 -0.91 0.52
N SER A 85 13.96 0.01 0.46
CA SER A 85 14.21 1.40 0.84
C SER A 85 14.42 1.57 2.35
N TYR A 86 13.62 0.92 3.20
CA TYR A 86 13.54 1.26 4.63
C TYR A 86 13.82 0.12 5.61
N ASN A 87 14.05 -1.12 5.13
CA ASN A 87 14.68 -2.15 5.94
C ASN A 87 16.18 -2.19 5.67
N VAL A 88 16.62 -1.91 4.44
CA VAL A 88 18.02 -2.08 4.05
C VAL A 88 18.70 -0.73 3.84
N TYR A 89 18.40 -0.03 2.75
CA TYR A 89 19.24 1.08 2.30
C TYR A 89 19.11 2.34 3.15
N GLY A 90 17.90 2.83 3.38
CA GLY A 90 17.66 4.09 4.07
C GLY A 90 18.30 4.19 5.46
N PRO A 91 18.01 3.26 6.38
CA PRO A 91 18.62 3.27 7.70
C PRO A 91 20.14 3.21 7.67
N LEU A 92 20.71 2.34 6.83
CA LEU A 92 22.16 2.17 6.75
C LEU A 92 22.86 3.39 6.16
N ILE A 93 22.27 4.04 5.15
CA ILE A 93 22.84 5.27 4.54
C ILE A 93 22.95 6.39 5.57
N VAL A 94 22.00 6.52 6.49
CA VAL A 94 22.04 7.58 7.51
C VAL A 94 22.69 7.15 8.83
N GLY A 95 23.23 5.93 8.93
CA GLY A 95 23.86 5.41 10.15
C GLY A 95 22.88 5.08 11.27
N ALA A 96 21.61 4.83 10.93
CA ALA A 96 20.60 4.35 11.86
C ALA A 96 20.69 2.81 12.01
N THR A 97 20.12 2.30 13.10
CA THR A 97 19.92 0.86 13.28
C THR A 97 18.64 0.43 12.58
N SER A 98 18.73 -0.59 11.72
CA SER A 98 17.57 -1.24 11.13
C SER A 98 17.21 -2.48 11.94
N LEU A 99 15.98 -2.55 12.43
CA LEU A 99 15.43 -3.72 13.09
C LEU A 99 14.65 -4.55 12.07
N LEU A 100 15.04 -5.81 11.92
CA LEU A 100 14.36 -6.80 11.08
C LEU A 100 13.72 -7.86 11.98
N TYR A 101 12.49 -8.22 11.67
CA TYR A 101 11.77 -9.29 12.35
C TYR A 101 11.23 -10.29 11.34
N GLU A 102 11.75 -11.50 11.40
CA GLU A 102 11.28 -12.62 10.58
C GLU A 102 10.12 -13.32 11.29
N GLY A 103 8.91 -12.86 11.05
CA GLY A 103 7.72 -13.41 11.66
C GLY A 103 6.46 -12.59 11.42
N LEU A 104 5.32 -13.13 11.84
CA LEU A 104 4.03 -12.47 11.72
C LEU A 104 3.77 -11.52 12.91
N PRO A 105 2.94 -10.49 12.74
CA PRO A 105 2.66 -9.51 13.79
C PRO A 105 2.00 -10.09 15.05
N VAL A 106 1.48 -11.32 14.96
CA VAL A 106 0.76 -12.00 16.03
C VAL A 106 1.46 -13.28 16.53
N GLN A 107 2.68 -13.53 16.09
CA GLN A 107 3.47 -14.71 16.49
C GLN A 107 4.80 -14.25 17.11
N PRO A 108 5.18 -14.79 18.28
CA PRO A 108 4.49 -15.81 19.08
C PRO A 108 3.21 -15.31 19.77
N ASP A 109 3.03 -14.00 19.89
CA ASP A 109 1.84 -13.35 20.45
C ASP A 109 1.64 -11.94 19.83
N PRO A 110 0.44 -11.32 19.95
CA PRO A 110 0.14 -10.00 19.38
C PRO A 110 0.95 -8.83 19.97
N GLY A 111 1.73 -9.07 21.00
CA GLY A 111 2.60 -8.08 21.64
C GLY A 111 4.03 -8.06 21.10
N VAL A 112 4.39 -8.99 20.21
CA VAL A 112 5.79 -9.17 19.78
C VAL A 112 6.41 -7.91 19.17
N TRP A 113 5.72 -7.21 18.30
CA TRP A 113 6.24 -5.98 17.71
C TRP A 113 6.43 -4.87 18.72
N TRP A 114 5.51 -4.75 19.66
CA TRP A 114 5.59 -3.75 20.73
C TRP A 114 6.71 -4.06 21.73
N ALA A 115 6.92 -5.35 22.02
CA ALA A 115 8.07 -5.81 22.83
C ALA A 115 9.41 -5.52 22.12
N LEU A 116 9.47 -5.66 20.80
CA LEU A 116 10.65 -5.28 20.03
C LEU A 116 10.86 -3.77 20.02
N CYS A 117 9.79 -2.98 19.87
CA CYS A 117 9.87 -1.52 19.98
C CYS A 117 10.41 -1.06 21.34
N GLU A 118 9.94 -1.66 22.45
CA GLU A 118 10.43 -1.42 23.78
C GLU A 118 11.91 -1.82 23.93
N LYS A 119 12.23 -3.08 23.61
CA LYS A 119 13.57 -3.66 23.79
C LYS A 119 14.65 -2.90 23.05
N TYR A 120 14.39 -2.53 21.80
CA TYR A 120 15.37 -1.88 20.92
C TYR A 120 15.17 -0.36 20.86
N ARG A 121 14.30 0.19 21.72
CA ARG A 121 14.00 1.63 21.80
C ARG A 121 13.75 2.23 20.40
N VAL A 122 12.86 1.59 19.65
CA VAL A 122 12.50 2.00 18.31
C VAL A 122 11.99 3.44 18.33
N ARG A 123 12.60 4.31 17.51
CA ARG A 123 12.17 5.70 17.34
C ARG A 123 11.03 5.82 16.35
N THR A 124 11.15 5.12 15.23
CA THR A 124 10.20 5.19 14.12
C THR A 124 9.83 3.79 13.67
N MET A 125 8.54 3.51 13.64
CA MET A 125 8.00 2.26 13.11
C MET A 125 7.34 2.53 11.76
N PHE A 126 7.56 1.62 10.79
CA PHE A 126 6.94 1.69 9.47
C PHE A 126 6.27 0.35 9.14
N SER A 127 4.97 0.36 8.88
CA SER A 127 4.17 -0.84 8.69
C SER A 127 3.12 -0.66 7.58
N SER A 128 2.19 -1.59 7.49
CA SER A 128 1.04 -1.51 6.58
C SER A 128 -0.28 -1.43 7.35
N PRO A 129 -1.31 -0.80 6.77
CA PRO A 129 -2.67 -0.80 7.33
C PRO A 129 -3.21 -2.21 7.60
N THR A 130 -2.96 -3.17 6.71
CA THR A 130 -3.37 -4.58 6.91
C THR A 130 -2.78 -5.17 8.18
N ALA A 131 -1.50 -4.97 8.45
CA ALA A 131 -0.88 -5.49 9.67
C ALA A 131 -1.49 -4.87 10.94
N ILE A 132 -1.79 -3.57 10.90
CA ILE A 132 -2.48 -2.88 12.01
C ILE A 132 -3.91 -3.39 12.19
N ARG A 133 -4.65 -3.68 11.10
CA ARG A 133 -5.99 -4.30 11.20
C ARG A 133 -5.93 -5.70 11.83
N VAL A 134 -4.90 -6.48 11.53
CA VAL A 134 -4.68 -7.78 12.20
C VAL A 134 -4.48 -7.58 13.70
N LEU A 135 -3.60 -6.64 14.10
CA LEU A 135 -3.35 -6.34 15.52
C LEU A 135 -4.60 -5.79 16.23
N LYS A 136 -5.43 -5.01 15.53
CA LYS A 136 -6.69 -4.47 16.07
C LYS A 136 -7.69 -5.54 16.51
N LYS A 137 -7.61 -6.76 15.95
CA LYS A 137 -8.45 -7.91 16.37
C LYS A 137 -8.07 -8.45 17.75
N HIS A 138 -6.95 -7.99 18.33
CA HIS A 138 -6.44 -8.44 19.64
C HIS A 138 -6.56 -7.36 20.70
N PRO A 139 -6.59 -7.74 21.99
CA PRO A 139 -6.71 -6.79 23.08
C PRO A 139 -5.60 -5.73 23.08
N ALA A 140 -5.96 -4.45 23.20
CA ALA A 140 -5.03 -3.33 23.20
C ALA A 140 -4.00 -3.36 24.34
N ARG A 141 -4.20 -4.20 25.38
CA ARG A 141 -3.24 -4.40 26.46
C ARG A 141 -1.84 -4.80 25.97
N TYR A 142 -1.75 -5.61 24.91
CA TYR A 142 -0.48 -6.03 24.30
C TYR A 142 0.42 -4.86 23.90
N LEU A 143 -0.21 -3.73 23.58
CA LEU A 143 0.47 -2.48 23.26
C LEU A 143 0.62 -1.59 24.50
N ARG A 144 -0.46 -1.42 25.29
CA ARG A 144 -0.50 -0.47 26.41
C ARG A 144 0.39 -0.87 27.60
N GLU A 145 0.71 -2.14 27.74
CA GLU A 145 1.59 -2.67 28.79
C GLU A 145 3.08 -2.54 28.48
N ARG A 146 3.44 -1.90 27.34
CA ARG A 146 4.83 -1.73 26.89
C ARG A 146 5.33 -0.30 27.07
N ASP A 147 6.61 -0.15 27.40
CA ASP A 147 7.27 1.16 27.38
C ASP A 147 7.60 1.57 25.95
N LEU A 148 6.69 2.31 25.33
CA LEU A 148 6.84 2.88 23.99
C LEU A 148 7.27 4.36 24.04
N SER A 149 7.92 4.81 25.11
CA SER A 149 8.36 6.21 25.26
C SER A 149 9.37 6.65 24.19
N ALA A 150 10.18 5.72 23.67
CA ALA A 150 11.12 5.99 22.61
C ALA A 150 10.44 6.14 21.24
N LEU A 151 9.30 5.48 21.01
CA LEU A 151 8.54 5.54 19.75
C LEU A 151 7.93 6.93 19.58
N ARG A 152 8.30 7.59 18.48
CA ARG A 152 7.82 8.94 18.16
C ARG A 152 6.69 8.89 17.13
N TYR A 153 6.81 8.03 16.13
CA TYR A 153 5.91 7.98 14.99
C TYR A 153 5.65 6.55 14.53
N LEU A 154 4.41 6.30 14.11
CA LEU A 154 4.04 5.14 13.31
C LEU A 154 3.70 5.62 11.90
N PHE A 155 4.44 5.14 10.90
CA PHE A 155 4.15 5.36 9.48
C PHE A 155 3.47 4.15 8.89
N LEU A 156 2.51 4.39 7.99
CA LEU A 156 1.80 3.33 7.28
C LEU A 156 1.82 3.61 5.78
N ALA A 157 1.96 2.56 4.97
CA ALA A 157 1.92 2.65 3.52
C ALA A 157 1.53 1.33 2.85
N GLY A 158 1.40 1.35 1.52
CA GLY A 158 1.19 0.18 0.65
C GLY A 158 -0.27 -0.04 0.26
N GLU A 159 -1.18 0.42 1.07
CA GLU A 159 -2.62 0.45 0.83
C GLU A 159 -3.23 1.62 1.59
N PRO A 160 -4.44 2.03 1.25
CA PRO A 160 -5.09 3.12 1.96
C PRO A 160 -5.38 2.80 3.42
N LEU A 161 -5.05 3.74 4.28
CA LEU A 161 -5.38 3.68 5.70
C LEU A 161 -6.83 4.12 5.91
N ASP A 162 -7.68 3.23 6.39
CA ASP A 162 -9.05 3.56 6.76
C ASP A 162 -9.11 4.35 8.07
N GLU A 163 -10.03 5.30 8.16
CA GLU A 163 -10.18 6.18 9.31
C GLU A 163 -10.37 5.42 10.64
N PRO A 164 -11.25 4.39 10.74
CA PRO A 164 -11.41 3.65 11.99
C PRO A 164 -10.14 2.94 12.49
N THR A 165 -9.27 2.50 11.59
CA THR A 165 -7.99 1.89 11.95
C THR A 165 -6.99 2.96 12.37
N ALA A 166 -6.93 4.10 11.66
CA ALA A 166 -6.08 5.22 12.02
C ALA A 166 -6.39 5.77 13.42
N LEU A 167 -7.68 6.00 13.71
CA LEU A 167 -8.13 6.49 15.01
C LEU A 167 -7.82 5.50 16.13
N TRP A 168 -8.13 4.21 15.93
CA TRP A 168 -7.88 3.17 16.94
C TRP A 168 -6.39 3.09 17.31
N ILE A 169 -5.50 2.99 16.32
CA ILE A 169 -4.07 2.84 16.62
C ILE A 169 -3.47 4.14 17.15
N GLY A 170 -3.93 5.30 16.68
CA GLY A 170 -3.51 6.61 17.17
C GLY A 170 -3.86 6.80 18.64
N GLU A 171 -5.09 6.44 19.05
CA GLU A 171 -5.52 6.45 20.45
C GLU A 171 -4.74 5.44 21.30
N ALA A 172 -4.58 4.21 20.81
CA ALA A 172 -3.90 3.16 21.54
C ALA A 172 -2.42 3.48 21.80
N LEU A 173 -1.72 4.07 20.82
CA LEU A 173 -0.32 4.47 20.92
C LEU A 173 -0.12 5.81 21.62
N GLY A 174 -1.08 6.73 21.53
CA GLY A 174 -0.89 8.12 21.93
C GLY A 174 0.21 8.83 21.12
N LYS A 175 0.41 8.42 19.87
CA LYS A 175 1.45 8.94 18.97
C LYS A 175 0.86 9.27 17.61
N PRO A 176 1.50 10.18 16.83
CA PRO A 176 1.10 10.44 15.45
C PRO A 176 1.19 9.17 14.59
N VAL A 177 0.12 8.90 13.86
CA VAL A 177 0.04 7.85 12.84
C VAL A 177 -0.02 8.53 11.49
N ILE A 178 1.02 8.38 10.69
CA ILE A 178 1.22 9.12 9.46
C ILE A 178 1.07 8.18 8.28
N ASP A 179 0.09 8.46 7.43
CA ASP A 179 -0.06 7.75 6.16
C ASP A 179 0.98 8.23 5.15
N ASN A 180 1.48 7.34 4.32
CA ASN A 180 2.41 7.62 3.24
C ASN A 180 1.87 7.09 1.92
N TYR A 181 1.76 7.94 0.93
CA TYR A 181 1.45 7.50 -0.42
C TYR A 181 2.70 7.48 -1.28
N TRP A 182 2.98 6.35 -1.90
CA TRP A 182 3.99 6.15 -2.91
C TRP A 182 3.77 4.85 -3.68
N GLN A 183 4.56 4.64 -4.69
CA GLN A 183 4.51 3.49 -5.57
C GLN A 183 5.89 2.83 -5.66
N THR A 184 5.94 1.58 -6.10
CA THR A 184 7.22 0.94 -6.44
C THR A 184 8.01 1.80 -7.41
N GLU A 185 7.33 2.45 -8.34
CA GLU A 185 7.87 3.31 -9.38
C GLU A 185 8.54 4.57 -8.84
N THR A 186 7.98 5.16 -7.80
CA THR A 186 8.54 6.39 -7.20
C THR A 186 9.64 6.12 -6.18
N GLY A 187 9.64 4.93 -5.54
CA GLY A 187 10.74 4.45 -4.69
C GLY A 187 10.82 5.01 -3.28
N TRP A 188 10.12 6.10 -3.01
CA TRP A 188 10.03 6.78 -1.73
C TRP A 188 8.74 7.63 -1.66
N PRO A 189 8.33 8.14 -0.48
CA PRO A 189 7.06 8.83 -0.30
C PRO A 189 6.88 10.02 -1.24
N VAL A 190 5.76 10.04 -1.97
CA VAL A 190 5.32 11.15 -2.84
C VAL A 190 4.50 12.15 -2.05
N LEU A 191 3.56 11.64 -1.24
CA LEU A 191 2.73 12.42 -0.32
C LEU A 191 2.93 11.90 1.09
N THR A 192 3.21 12.80 2.03
CA THR A 192 3.41 12.45 3.44
C THR A 192 3.43 13.72 4.31
N LEU A 193 3.53 13.56 5.61
CA LEU A 193 3.95 14.61 6.54
C LEU A 193 5.46 14.53 6.78
N LEU A 194 6.06 15.63 7.19
CA LEU A 194 7.51 15.79 7.34
C LEU A 194 7.89 16.08 8.81
N PRO A 195 7.70 15.15 9.75
CA PRO A 195 7.99 15.41 11.16
C PRO A 195 9.47 15.73 11.44
N GLY A 196 10.40 15.32 10.57
CA GLY A 196 11.80 15.71 10.68
C GLY A 196 12.09 17.17 10.30
N VAL A 197 11.10 17.88 9.72
CA VAL A 197 11.15 19.31 9.43
C VAL A 197 10.14 20.05 10.30
N GLU A 198 8.87 19.74 10.12
CA GLU A 198 7.74 20.28 10.87
C GLU A 198 6.59 19.28 10.84
N LEU A 199 6.14 18.86 12.01
CA LEU A 199 4.96 18.01 12.10
C LEU A 199 3.68 18.85 12.00
N ARG A 200 3.06 18.80 10.85
CA ARG A 200 1.71 19.36 10.64
C ARG A 200 0.65 18.42 11.23
N PRO A 201 -0.57 18.92 11.51
CA PRO A 201 -1.65 18.07 12.00
C PRO A 201 -1.90 16.87 11.10
N VAL A 202 -2.11 15.70 11.71
CA VAL A 202 -2.51 14.50 10.96
C VAL A 202 -3.99 14.61 10.63
N LYS A 203 -4.35 14.41 9.36
CA LYS A 203 -5.74 14.34 8.91
C LYS A 203 -6.05 12.90 8.51
N PRO A 204 -6.95 12.19 9.23
CA PRO A 204 -7.26 10.78 8.93
C PRO A 204 -7.67 10.57 7.48
N GLY A 205 -7.14 9.50 6.85
CA GLY A 205 -7.40 9.17 5.45
C GLY A 205 -6.59 9.96 4.43
N SER A 206 -5.76 10.92 4.88
CA SER A 206 -4.86 11.69 4.00
C SER A 206 -3.40 11.39 4.28
N PRO A 207 -2.58 11.07 3.27
CA PRO A 207 -1.12 11.05 3.41
C PRO A 207 -0.50 12.45 3.57
N GLY A 208 -1.27 13.52 3.46
CA GLY A 208 -0.79 14.89 3.67
C GLY A 208 -0.45 15.62 2.37
N PHE A 209 0.80 16.06 2.27
CA PHE A 209 1.27 17.02 1.26
C PHE A 209 2.33 16.41 0.34
N PRO A 210 2.61 17.04 -0.82
CA PRO A 210 3.76 16.66 -1.64
C PRO A 210 5.06 16.71 -0.84
N ASN A 211 5.81 15.62 -0.91
CA ASN A 211 7.14 15.53 -0.29
C ASN A 211 8.16 16.40 -1.05
N LEU A 212 9.26 16.73 -0.40
CA LEU A 212 10.34 17.52 -0.98
C LEU A 212 10.82 16.93 -2.31
N GLY A 213 10.90 17.76 -3.33
CA GLY A 213 11.28 17.35 -4.69
C GLY A 213 10.12 16.96 -5.60
N TYR A 214 8.96 16.58 -5.06
CA TYR A 214 7.78 16.27 -5.86
C TYR A 214 6.93 17.51 -6.15
N ARG A 215 6.59 17.71 -7.42
CA ARG A 215 5.59 18.68 -7.86
C ARG A 215 4.38 17.91 -8.34
N THR A 216 3.37 17.79 -7.47
CA THR A 216 2.16 17.05 -7.77
C THR A 216 1.01 17.98 -8.14
N ARG A 217 0.19 17.53 -9.09
CA ARG A 217 -1.08 18.14 -9.45
C ARG A 217 -2.18 17.09 -9.48
N ILE A 218 -3.41 17.54 -9.36
CA ILE A 218 -4.60 16.72 -9.60
C ILE A 218 -5.26 17.28 -10.84
N VAL A 219 -5.37 16.47 -11.89
CA VAL A 219 -5.78 16.93 -13.21
C VAL A 219 -7.00 16.17 -13.74
N ASP A 220 -7.74 16.82 -14.64
CA ASP A 220 -8.81 16.17 -15.39
C ASP A 220 -8.26 15.29 -16.54
N GLU A 221 -9.13 14.79 -17.37
CA GLU A 221 -8.80 13.94 -18.54
C GLU A 221 -7.96 14.65 -19.61
N HIS A 222 -7.93 15.99 -19.60
CA HIS A 222 -7.14 16.81 -20.52
C HIS A 222 -5.80 17.27 -19.91
N GLY A 223 -5.48 16.87 -18.67
CA GLY A 223 -4.27 17.29 -17.99
C GLY A 223 -4.35 18.71 -17.39
N VAL A 224 -5.55 19.28 -17.29
CA VAL A 224 -5.81 20.58 -16.67
C VAL A 224 -6.04 20.39 -15.18
N GLU A 225 -5.40 21.22 -14.34
CA GLU A 225 -5.53 21.13 -12.89
C GLU A 225 -6.96 21.43 -12.46
N VAL A 226 -7.51 20.56 -11.61
CA VAL A 226 -8.84 20.75 -11.04
C VAL A 226 -8.79 21.54 -9.73
N PRO A 227 -9.85 22.31 -9.40
CA PRO A 227 -9.91 23.04 -8.13
C PRO A 227 -9.99 22.09 -6.93
N ALA A 228 -9.71 22.65 -5.73
CA ALA A 228 -9.89 21.93 -4.47
C ALA A 228 -11.32 21.37 -4.36
N GLY A 229 -11.45 20.21 -3.70
CA GLY A 229 -12.71 19.49 -3.56
C GLY A 229 -13.12 18.72 -4.81
N ARG A 230 -12.38 18.79 -5.90
CA ARG A 230 -12.71 18.08 -7.14
C ARG A 230 -11.78 16.89 -7.40
N LYS A 231 -12.37 15.74 -7.76
CA LYS A 231 -11.67 14.50 -8.12
C LYS A 231 -10.96 14.66 -9.46
N GLY A 232 -9.72 14.19 -9.52
CA GLY A 232 -8.91 14.10 -10.74
C GLY A 232 -7.83 13.03 -10.61
N VAL A 233 -6.97 12.92 -11.60
CA VAL A 233 -5.82 12.01 -11.60
C VAL A 233 -4.64 12.68 -10.93
N LEU A 234 -4.00 12.00 -9.97
CA LEU A 234 -2.76 12.48 -9.40
C LEU A 234 -1.62 12.33 -10.41
N VAL A 235 -0.94 13.43 -10.71
CA VAL A 235 0.20 13.46 -11.61
C VAL A 235 1.42 14.09 -10.93
N ILE A 236 2.61 13.78 -11.46
CA ILE A 236 3.86 14.39 -11.03
C ILE A 236 4.44 15.13 -12.25
N GLU A 237 4.77 16.42 -12.06
CA GLU A 237 5.43 17.20 -13.09
C GLU A 237 6.91 16.82 -13.22
N PRO A 238 7.40 16.52 -14.43
CA PRO A 238 8.82 16.31 -14.67
C PRO A 238 9.66 17.60 -14.42
N PRO A 239 10.96 17.44 -14.15
CA PRO A 239 11.66 16.18 -13.99
C PRO A 239 11.23 15.43 -12.73
N LEU A 240 11.15 14.10 -12.82
CA LEU A 240 10.91 13.29 -11.61
C LEU A 240 12.08 13.46 -10.64
N PRO A 241 11.83 13.52 -9.32
CA PRO A 241 12.90 13.66 -8.37
C PRO A 241 13.82 12.42 -8.34
N PRO A 242 15.06 12.56 -7.85
CA PRO A 242 15.94 11.43 -7.58
C PRO A 242 15.22 10.31 -6.81
N GLY A 243 15.58 9.05 -7.06
CA GLY A 243 14.96 7.88 -6.42
C GLY A 243 13.72 7.34 -7.12
N CYS A 244 13.11 8.07 -8.05
CA CYS A 244 12.11 7.51 -8.95
C CYS A 244 12.74 6.52 -9.92
N MET A 245 11.94 5.64 -10.51
CA MET A 245 12.43 4.74 -11.56
C MET A 245 12.99 5.52 -12.73
N THR A 246 14.08 5.02 -13.30
CA THR A 246 14.71 5.60 -14.49
C THR A 246 14.05 5.07 -15.77
N THR A 247 13.62 3.81 -15.74
CA THR A 247 12.90 3.15 -16.83
C THR A 247 12.28 1.82 -16.38
N VAL A 248 11.57 1.16 -17.29
CA VAL A 248 11.22 -0.26 -17.19
C VAL A 248 12.32 -1.06 -17.89
N TRP A 249 12.89 -2.01 -17.18
CA TRP A 249 14.00 -2.83 -17.64
C TRP A 249 13.72 -3.48 -19.00
N ASN A 250 14.61 -3.22 -19.95
CA ASN A 250 14.54 -3.68 -21.34
C ASN A 250 13.25 -3.24 -22.09
N ASP A 251 12.52 -2.22 -21.64
CA ASP A 251 11.28 -1.78 -22.29
C ASP A 251 10.99 -0.28 -22.02
N ASP A 252 11.86 0.60 -22.52
CA ASP A 252 11.70 2.06 -22.42
C ASP A 252 10.39 2.54 -23.04
N ALA A 253 9.99 1.89 -24.14
CA ALA A 253 8.73 2.21 -24.79
C ALA A 253 7.52 1.93 -23.88
N ARG A 254 7.56 0.88 -23.08
CA ARG A 254 6.54 0.60 -22.06
C ARG A 254 6.54 1.63 -20.95
N PHE A 255 7.71 2.10 -20.51
CA PHE A 255 7.83 3.18 -19.55
C PHE A 255 7.09 4.43 -20.02
N LEU A 256 7.37 4.89 -21.23
CA LEU A 256 6.71 6.07 -21.79
C LEU A 256 5.21 5.86 -21.98
N ARG A 257 4.80 4.75 -22.57
CA ARG A 257 3.37 4.44 -22.78
C ARG A 257 2.58 4.33 -21.46
N SER A 258 3.17 3.73 -20.43
CA SER A 258 2.44 3.47 -19.18
C SER A 258 2.29 4.69 -18.31
N TYR A 259 3.18 5.68 -18.40
CA TYR A 259 3.22 6.77 -17.44
C TYR A 259 3.16 8.17 -18.05
N PHE A 260 3.51 8.36 -19.33
CA PHE A 260 3.64 9.68 -19.94
C PHE A 260 2.76 9.90 -21.17
N SER A 261 1.95 8.92 -21.56
CA SER A 261 1.08 9.04 -22.76
C SER A 261 -0.40 9.29 -22.43
N HIS A 262 -0.73 9.61 -21.19
CA HIS A 262 -2.12 9.78 -20.76
C HIS A 262 -2.68 11.19 -21.05
N PHE A 263 -1.81 12.16 -21.25
CA PHE A 263 -2.15 13.57 -21.46
C PHE A 263 -1.35 14.15 -22.63
N ASP A 264 -1.87 15.21 -23.25
CA ASP A 264 -1.18 15.94 -24.33
C ASP A 264 0.08 16.68 -23.83
N THR A 265 0.16 16.92 -22.51
CA THR A 265 1.31 17.52 -21.84
C THR A 265 2.16 16.44 -21.16
N LEU A 266 3.47 16.71 -21.03
CA LEU A 266 4.40 15.78 -20.38
C LEU A 266 4.15 15.75 -18.88
N LEU A 267 3.35 14.79 -18.43
CA LEU A 267 3.03 14.54 -17.03
C LEU A 267 3.21 13.05 -16.72
N TYR A 268 3.84 12.75 -15.58
CA TYR A 268 3.86 11.38 -15.06
C TYR A 268 2.51 11.07 -14.43
N SER A 269 1.75 10.15 -14.97
CA SER A 269 0.50 9.67 -14.39
C SER A 269 0.77 8.62 -13.31
N SER A 270 0.31 8.88 -12.09
CA SER A 270 0.35 7.87 -11.03
C SER A 270 -0.66 6.73 -11.26
N LEU A 271 -1.63 6.93 -12.14
CA LEU A 271 -2.79 6.06 -12.34
C LEU A 271 -3.65 5.91 -11.07
N ASP A 272 -3.63 6.91 -10.20
CA ASP A 272 -4.46 6.96 -9.00
C ASP A 272 -5.37 8.21 -9.03
N TRP A 273 -6.63 8.01 -8.66
CA TRP A 273 -7.56 9.10 -8.39
C TRP A 273 -7.20 9.78 -7.07
N ALA A 274 -7.29 11.08 -7.07
CA ALA A 274 -7.08 11.89 -5.89
C ALA A 274 -8.04 13.08 -5.82
N ILE A 275 -8.14 13.64 -4.62
CA ILE A 275 -8.79 14.92 -4.34
C ILE A 275 -7.91 15.72 -3.39
N ARG A 276 -7.85 17.02 -3.55
CA ARG A 276 -7.19 17.94 -2.61
C ARG A 276 -8.27 18.76 -1.92
N ASP A 277 -8.23 18.82 -0.60
CA ASP A 277 -9.14 19.69 0.15
C ASP A 277 -8.68 21.15 0.17
N GLU A 278 -9.48 22.02 0.77
CA GLU A 278 -9.22 23.47 0.86
C GLU A 278 -7.99 23.77 1.75
N ASP A 279 -7.64 22.88 2.70
CA ASP A 279 -6.44 23.00 3.54
C ASP A 279 -5.17 22.49 2.82
N GLY A 280 -5.31 21.96 1.60
CA GLY A 280 -4.22 21.45 0.77
C GLY A 280 -3.87 19.97 1.02
N TYR A 281 -4.57 19.27 1.92
CA TYR A 281 -4.37 17.84 2.13
C TYR A 281 -4.87 17.04 0.92
N THR A 282 -4.06 16.08 0.49
CA THR A 282 -4.41 15.19 -0.63
C THR A 282 -4.96 13.87 -0.10
N PHE A 283 -6.04 13.39 -0.70
CA PHE A 283 -6.65 12.09 -0.41
C PHE A 283 -6.56 11.22 -1.65
N ILE A 284 -6.11 9.98 -1.49
CA ILE A 284 -6.03 8.99 -2.58
C ILE A 284 -7.31 8.16 -2.58
N LEU A 285 -8.01 8.18 -3.71
CA LEU A 285 -9.32 7.55 -3.86
C LEU A 285 -9.30 6.16 -4.53
N GLY A 286 -8.10 5.69 -4.92
CA GLY A 286 -7.90 4.40 -5.57
C GLY A 286 -7.39 4.51 -7.00
N ARG A 287 -7.26 3.37 -7.68
CA ARG A 287 -6.69 3.27 -9.02
C ARG A 287 -7.65 3.79 -10.10
N THR A 288 -7.09 4.40 -11.15
CA THR A 288 -7.88 4.81 -12.32
C THR A 288 -8.34 3.62 -13.17
N ASP A 289 -7.67 2.49 -13.06
CA ASP A 289 -7.99 1.23 -13.72
C ASP A 289 -8.87 0.27 -12.87
N ASP A 290 -9.10 0.59 -11.58
CA ASP A 290 -10.02 -0.11 -10.68
C ASP A 290 -11.39 0.60 -10.61
N VAL A 291 -11.94 0.99 -11.77
CA VAL A 291 -13.21 1.70 -11.88
C VAL A 291 -14.29 0.76 -12.40
N ILE A 292 -15.47 0.85 -11.80
CA ILE A 292 -16.67 0.16 -12.24
C ILE A 292 -17.54 1.13 -13.05
N ASN A 293 -17.81 0.82 -14.30
CA ASN A 293 -18.69 1.64 -15.15
C ASN A 293 -20.13 1.19 -15.04
N VAL A 294 -20.91 1.83 -14.17
CA VAL A 294 -22.32 1.52 -13.96
C VAL A 294 -23.19 2.51 -14.72
N ALA A 295 -23.80 2.09 -15.81
CA ALA A 295 -24.69 2.94 -16.62
C ALA A 295 -24.07 4.32 -16.97
N GLY A 296 -22.77 4.34 -17.33
CA GLY A 296 -22.03 5.56 -17.66
C GLY A 296 -21.41 6.30 -16.45
N HIS A 297 -21.70 5.88 -15.23
CA HIS A 297 -21.08 6.44 -14.02
C HIS A 297 -19.81 5.66 -13.68
N ARG A 298 -18.68 6.37 -13.47
CA ARG A 298 -17.42 5.80 -13.05
C ARG A 298 -17.33 5.80 -11.52
N LEU A 299 -17.50 4.63 -10.93
CA LEU A 299 -17.43 4.40 -9.48
C LEU A 299 -16.09 3.76 -9.12
N GLY A 300 -15.37 4.34 -8.17
CA GLY A 300 -14.15 3.72 -7.61
C GLY A 300 -14.53 2.52 -6.73
N THR A 301 -13.86 1.38 -6.91
CA THR A 301 -14.06 0.22 -6.03
C THR A 301 -13.84 0.58 -4.58
N ARG A 302 -12.82 1.42 -4.31
CA ARG A 302 -12.49 1.90 -2.98
C ARG A 302 -13.56 2.77 -2.34
N GLU A 303 -14.22 3.64 -3.10
CA GLU A 303 -15.30 4.48 -2.59
C GLU A 303 -16.42 3.62 -2.00
N ILE A 304 -16.72 2.49 -2.66
CA ILE A 304 -17.71 1.50 -2.18
C ILE A 304 -17.17 0.73 -0.96
N GLU A 305 -15.88 0.33 -1.01
CA GLU A 305 -15.22 -0.36 0.12
C GLU A 305 -15.23 0.49 1.39
N GLU A 306 -14.92 1.79 1.28
CA GLU A 306 -14.94 2.72 2.42
C GLU A 306 -16.35 2.95 2.98
N ALA A 307 -17.38 2.95 2.12
CA ALA A 307 -18.76 3.04 2.58
C ALA A 307 -19.15 1.83 3.45
N ILE A 308 -18.63 0.64 3.11
CA ILE A 308 -18.93 -0.62 3.80
C ILE A 308 -18.02 -0.82 5.03
N ALA A 309 -16.74 -0.42 4.96
CA ALA A 309 -15.76 -0.61 6.03
C ALA A 309 -16.13 0.10 7.34
N GLY A 310 -16.99 1.13 7.26
CA GLY A 310 -17.56 1.81 8.43
C GLY A 310 -18.59 0.99 9.21
N HIS A 311 -19.08 -0.12 8.66
CA HIS A 311 -20.07 -0.97 9.34
C HIS A 311 -19.44 -1.72 10.51
N ALA A 312 -20.16 -1.76 11.65
CA ALA A 312 -19.64 -2.30 12.90
C ALA A 312 -19.15 -3.75 12.80
N ASP A 313 -19.84 -4.58 12.03
CA ASP A 313 -19.60 -6.01 11.92
C ASP A 313 -18.59 -6.38 10.84
N VAL A 314 -18.20 -5.45 9.96
CA VAL A 314 -17.27 -5.73 8.86
C VAL A 314 -15.83 -5.71 9.37
N ALA A 315 -15.10 -6.78 9.07
CA ALA A 315 -13.65 -6.88 9.31
C ALA A 315 -12.86 -6.41 8.10
N GLU A 316 -13.23 -6.90 6.90
CA GLU A 316 -12.57 -6.57 5.64
C GLU A 316 -13.58 -6.60 4.49
N VAL A 317 -13.29 -5.86 3.44
CA VAL A 317 -14.16 -5.80 2.25
C VAL A 317 -13.32 -5.67 0.98
N ALA A 318 -13.80 -6.30 -0.08
CA ALA A 318 -13.28 -6.17 -1.44
C ALA A 318 -14.42 -5.95 -2.40
N VAL A 319 -14.26 -5.02 -3.34
CA VAL A 319 -15.25 -4.71 -4.36
C VAL A 319 -14.63 -4.92 -5.74
N ILE A 320 -15.40 -5.55 -6.63
CA ILE A 320 -15.07 -5.75 -8.04
C ILE A 320 -16.21 -5.28 -8.93
N GLY A 321 -15.89 -4.95 -10.18
CA GLY A 321 -16.91 -4.74 -11.23
C GLY A 321 -17.17 -6.05 -11.96
N MET A 322 -18.41 -6.48 -12.03
CA MET A 322 -18.83 -7.59 -12.89
C MET A 322 -19.57 -7.07 -14.10
N HIS A 323 -19.43 -7.76 -15.23
CA HIS A 323 -20.16 -7.44 -16.46
C HIS A 323 -21.67 -7.57 -16.25
N ASP A 324 -22.43 -6.59 -16.75
CA ASP A 324 -23.89 -6.55 -16.77
C ASP A 324 -24.36 -6.07 -18.15
N GLU A 325 -25.32 -6.80 -18.75
CA GLU A 325 -25.77 -6.53 -20.11
C GLU A 325 -26.45 -5.15 -20.27
N LEU A 326 -27.10 -4.63 -19.22
CA LEU A 326 -27.83 -3.37 -19.26
C LEU A 326 -27.01 -2.20 -18.78
N LYS A 327 -26.21 -2.39 -17.75
CA LYS A 327 -25.48 -1.31 -17.05
C LYS A 327 -23.99 -1.25 -17.45
N GLY A 328 -23.52 -2.19 -18.28
CA GLY A 328 -22.13 -2.37 -18.62
C GLY A 328 -21.39 -3.12 -17.52
N GLN A 329 -21.36 -2.56 -16.31
CA GLN A 329 -20.84 -3.22 -15.10
C GLN A 329 -21.73 -2.95 -13.89
N VAL A 330 -21.65 -3.83 -12.89
CA VAL A 330 -22.27 -3.65 -11.57
C VAL A 330 -21.26 -3.96 -10.47
N PRO A 331 -21.36 -3.28 -9.32
CA PRO A 331 -20.51 -3.58 -8.17
C PRO A 331 -20.92 -4.92 -7.54
N VAL A 332 -19.91 -5.74 -7.23
CA VAL A 332 -20.05 -6.97 -6.45
C VAL A 332 -19.10 -6.90 -5.27
N VAL A 333 -19.62 -7.21 -4.09
CA VAL A 333 -18.93 -7.06 -2.80
C VAL A 333 -18.62 -8.43 -2.23
N PHE A 334 -17.40 -8.59 -1.71
CA PHE A 334 -16.98 -9.70 -0.85
C PHE A 334 -16.59 -9.10 0.50
N ALA A 335 -17.27 -9.50 1.56
CA ALA A 335 -17.02 -8.98 2.90
C ALA A 335 -16.71 -10.10 3.89
N THR A 336 -15.73 -9.87 4.77
CA THR A 336 -15.50 -10.72 5.94
C THR A 336 -16.07 -10.03 7.17
N LEU A 337 -16.71 -10.78 8.04
CA LEU A 337 -17.28 -10.27 9.28
C LEU A 337 -16.34 -10.54 10.46
N LYS A 338 -16.42 -9.68 11.49
CA LYS A 338 -15.68 -9.85 12.76
C LYS A 338 -16.15 -11.08 13.54
N GLN A 339 -17.43 -11.38 13.43
CA GLN A 339 -18.10 -12.54 14.04
C GLN A 339 -19.11 -13.11 13.06
N VAL A 340 -19.48 -14.37 13.25
CA VAL A 340 -20.55 -14.98 12.44
C VAL A 340 -21.87 -14.26 12.70
N ALA A 341 -22.47 -13.72 11.65
CA ALA A 341 -23.74 -13.01 11.77
C ALA A 341 -24.88 -14.01 12.05
N PRO A 342 -25.75 -13.75 13.04
CA PRO A 342 -26.95 -14.55 13.27
C PRO A 342 -27.94 -14.49 12.09
N ASP A 343 -28.01 -13.34 11.42
CA ASP A 343 -28.82 -13.11 10.22
C ASP A 343 -27.94 -12.50 9.10
N ALA A 344 -27.44 -13.36 8.23
CA ALA A 344 -26.61 -12.96 7.12
C ALA A 344 -27.38 -12.09 6.09
N ALA A 345 -28.67 -12.32 5.91
CA ALA A 345 -29.46 -11.58 4.94
C ALA A 345 -29.68 -10.12 5.40
N ALA A 346 -29.91 -9.91 6.68
CA ALA A 346 -30.01 -8.57 7.26
C ALA A 346 -28.71 -7.79 7.08
N VAL A 347 -27.57 -8.39 7.43
CA VAL A 347 -26.24 -7.76 7.26
C VAL A 347 -25.98 -7.41 5.79
N ILE A 348 -26.28 -8.30 4.84
CA ILE A 348 -26.11 -8.02 3.40
C ILE A 348 -26.90 -6.78 2.98
N GLU A 349 -28.15 -6.63 3.45
CA GLU A 349 -28.95 -5.46 3.09
C GLU A 349 -28.46 -4.19 3.78
N GLU A 350 -27.99 -4.27 5.03
CA GLU A 350 -27.35 -3.16 5.73
C GLU A 350 -26.09 -2.67 4.97
N LEU A 351 -25.25 -3.58 4.49
CA LEU A 351 -24.08 -3.22 3.69
C LEU A 351 -24.47 -2.52 2.37
N ARG A 352 -25.54 -2.99 1.70
CA ARG A 352 -26.07 -2.31 0.51
C ARG A 352 -26.57 -0.90 0.84
N GLN A 353 -27.22 -0.73 1.98
CA GLN A 353 -27.73 0.57 2.41
C GLN A 353 -26.60 1.54 2.78
N CYS A 354 -25.52 1.09 3.40
CA CYS A 354 -24.32 1.91 3.63
C CYS A 354 -23.80 2.53 2.33
N VAL A 355 -23.75 1.74 1.25
CA VAL A 355 -23.30 2.23 -0.07
C VAL A 355 -24.30 3.24 -0.65
N VAL A 356 -25.61 2.92 -0.60
CA VAL A 356 -26.64 3.80 -1.16
C VAL A 356 -26.69 5.15 -0.43
N GLN A 357 -26.57 5.15 0.89
CA GLN A 357 -26.56 6.39 1.70
C GLN A 357 -25.38 7.29 1.39
N ARG A 358 -24.19 6.70 1.14
CA ARG A 358 -22.95 7.46 0.93
C ARG A 358 -22.71 7.85 -0.54
N LEU A 359 -23.06 6.97 -1.49
CA LEU A 359 -22.72 7.11 -2.91
C LEU A 359 -23.93 7.17 -3.83
N GLY A 360 -25.14 7.00 -3.30
CA GLY A 360 -26.38 7.00 -4.08
C GLY A 360 -26.74 5.64 -4.69
N ALA A 361 -27.96 5.53 -5.21
CA ALA A 361 -28.53 4.28 -5.71
C ALA A 361 -27.77 3.66 -6.89
N VAL A 362 -27.06 4.47 -7.66
CA VAL A 362 -26.23 4.00 -8.81
C VAL A 362 -25.11 3.07 -8.36
N ALA A 363 -24.58 3.28 -7.15
CA ALA A 363 -23.49 2.50 -6.58
C ALA A 363 -23.96 1.25 -5.82
N ARG A 364 -25.29 1.02 -5.69
CA ARG A 364 -25.82 -0.13 -4.95
C ARG A 364 -25.22 -1.44 -5.47
N PRO A 365 -24.61 -2.26 -4.60
CA PRO A 365 -24.05 -3.55 -5.00
C PRO A 365 -25.14 -4.49 -5.52
N ALA A 366 -24.91 -5.08 -6.69
CA ALA A 366 -25.79 -6.09 -7.25
C ALA A 366 -25.76 -7.36 -6.40
N GLN A 367 -24.58 -7.73 -5.93
CA GLN A 367 -24.38 -8.89 -5.07
C GLN A 367 -23.42 -8.57 -3.92
N VAL A 368 -23.65 -9.19 -2.76
CA VAL A 368 -22.81 -9.11 -1.58
C VAL A 368 -22.60 -10.55 -1.08
N TYR A 369 -21.36 -11.00 -1.06
CA TYR A 369 -20.95 -12.30 -0.56
C TYR A 369 -20.26 -12.14 0.79
N LEU A 370 -20.73 -12.86 1.80
CA LEU A 370 -20.03 -12.98 3.08
C LEU A 370 -19.09 -14.18 3.00
N VAL A 371 -17.80 -13.93 3.23
CA VAL A 371 -16.72 -14.91 3.14
C VAL A 371 -15.85 -14.87 4.39
N GLN A 372 -15.09 -15.92 4.70
CA GLN A 372 -14.23 -15.96 5.88
C GLN A 372 -12.88 -15.29 5.62
N ALA A 373 -12.38 -15.37 4.36
CA ALA A 373 -11.12 -14.79 3.96
C ALA A 373 -11.17 -14.20 2.55
N LEU A 374 -10.43 -13.13 2.34
CA LEU A 374 -10.20 -12.54 1.02
C LEU A 374 -8.85 -13.01 0.46
N PRO A 375 -8.74 -13.27 -0.86
CA PRO A 375 -7.49 -13.72 -1.47
C PRO A 375 -6.46 -12.59 -1.44
N LYS A 376 -5.35 -12.82 -0.75
CA LYS A 376 -4.27 -11.85 -0.56
C LYS A 376 -2.92 -12.46 -0.90
N THR A 377 -1.97 -11.60 -1.22
CA THR A 377 -0.55 -11.96 -1.26
C THR A 377 -0.02 -12.15 0.17
N ARG A 378 1.13 -12.81 0.32
CA ARG A 378 1.85 -12.94 1.60
C ARG A 378 2.11 -11.60 2.31
N SER A 379 2.16 -10.50 1.56
CA SER A 379 2.28 -9.15 2.11
C SER A 379 0.95 -8.49 2.51
N GLY A 380 -0.18 -9.22 2.38
CA GLY A 380 -1.51 -8.72 2.71
C GLY A 380 -2.24 -7.96 1.60
N LYS A 381 -1.61 -7.76 0.41
CA LYS A 381 -2.25 -7.08 -0.70
C LYS A 381 -3.35 -7.93 -1.32
N LEU A 382 -4.55 -7.37 -1.46
CA LEU A 382 -5.69 -8.02 -2.10
C LEU A 382 -5.40 -8.35 -3.58
N LEU A 383 -5.67 -9.59 -3.97
CA LEU A 383 -5.57 -10.08 -5.36
C LEU A 383 -6.88 -9.82 -6.12
N ARG A 384 -7.23 -8.52 -6.29
CA ARG A 384 -8.50 -8.07 -6.87
C ARG A 384 -8.75 -8.66 -8.27
N ARG A 385 -7.71 -8.73 -9.12
CA ARG A 385 -7.82 -9.31 -10.46
C ARG A 385 -8.17 -10.79 -10.45
N SER A 386 -7.52 -11.55 -9.55
CA SER A 386 -7.83 -12.98 -9.38
C SER A 386 -9.24 -13.17 -8.85
N LEU A 387 -9.69 -12.31 -7.92
CA LEU A 387 -11.05 -12.29 -7.42
C LEU A 387 -12.07 -12.02 -8.55
N GLN A 388 -11.81 -11.01 -9.38
CA GLN A 388 -12.65 -10.68 -10.53
C GLN A 388 -12.67 -11.80 -11.56
N ALA A 389 -11.51 -12.39 -11.89
CA ALA A 389 -11.42 -13.49 -12.82
C ALA A 389 -12.24 -14.71 -12.37
N LEU A 390 -12.18 -15.03 -11.06
CA LEU A 390 -13.01 -16.09 -10.47
C LEU A 390 -14.51 -15.79 -10.58
N ALA A 391 -14.92 -14.55 -10.26
CA ALA A 391 -16.30 -14.12 -10.34
C ALA A 391 -16.85 -14.17 -11.78
N GLU A 392 -15.99 -13.89 -12.76
CA GLU A 392 -16.30 -13.99 -14.19
C GLU A 392 -16.00 -15.40 -14.79
N GLN A 393 -15.73 -16.40 -13.96
CA GLN A 393 -15.41 -17.79 -14.35
C GLN A 393 -14.21 -17.88 -15.34
N ARG A 394 -13.25 -16.97 -15.19
CA ARG A 394 -12.00 -16.96 -15.96
C ARG A 394 -10.84 -17.53 -15.14
N ASP A 395 -9.73 -17.81 -15.81
CA ASP A 395 -8.49 -18.19 -15.15
C ASP A 395 -8.01 -17.05 -14.20
N PRO A 396 -7.81 -17.31 -12.90
CA PRO A 396 -7.35 -16.31 -11.96
C PRO A 396 -5.91 -15.82 -12.20
N GLY A 397 -5.16 -16.45 -13.12
CA GLY A 397 -3.81 -16.08 -13.48
C GLY A 397 -2.74 -16.59 -12.50
N ASP A 398 -1.61 -15.90 -12.43
CA ASP A 398 -0.50 -16.27 -11.55
C ASP A 398 -0.86 -16.09 -10.07
N LEU A 399 -0.87 -17.20 -9.34
CA LEU A 399 -1.17 -17.28 -7.91
C LEU A 399 0.06 -17.57 -7.04
N SER A 400 1.27 -17.48 -7.60
CA SER A 400 2.52 -17.81 -6.89
C SER A 400 2.75 -16.95 -5.62
N THR A 401 2.15 -15.76 -5.57
CA THR A 401 2.23 -14.85 -4.42
C THR A 401 1.09 -15.00 -3.43
N LEU A 402 0.12 -15.86 -3.69
CA LEU A 402 -1.04 -16.09 -2.84
C LEU A 402 -0.62 -16.65 -1.48
N ASP A 403 -1.15 -16.08 -0.41
CA ASP A 403 -0.86 -16.48 0.96
C ASP A 403 -1.62 -17.76 1.35
N ASP A 404 -2.94 -17.72 1.19
CA ASP A 404 -3.82 -18.84 1.52
C ASP A 404 -4.62 -19.33 0.29
N PRO A 405 -4.29 -20.50 -0.26
CA PRO A 405 -5.09 -21.10 -1.33
C PRO A 405 -6.54 -21.39 -0.95
N GLY A 406 -6.83 -21.62 0.34
CA GLY A 406 -8.18 -21.86 0.85
C GLY A 406 -9.13 -20.68 0.61
N ALA A 407 -8.62 -19.45 0.63
CA ALA A 407 -9.41 -18.26 0.35
C ALA A 407 -10.03 -18.27 -1.06
N LEU A 408 -9.30 -18.77 -2.07
CA LEU A 408 -9.84 -18.89 -3.43
C LEU A 408 -10.94 -19.95 -3.54
N GLU A 409 -10.78 -21.08 -2.86
CA GLU A 409 -11.81 -22.14 -2.86
C GLU A 409 -13.08 -21.65 -2.16
N GLU A 410 -12.94 -20.84 -1.14
CA GLU A 410 -14.08 -20.24 -0.46
C GLU A 410 -14.83 -19.24 -1.35
N ILE A 411 -14.10 -18.38 -2.07
CA ILE A 411 -14.68 -17.48 -3.08
C ILE A 411 -15.45 -18.29 -4.13
N ARG A 412 -14.85 -19.37 -4.66
CA ARG A 412 -15.52 -20.26 -5.63
C ARG A 412 -16.82 -20.85 -5.07
N ARG A 413 -16.79 -21.24 -3.79
CA ARG A 413 -17.98 -21.78 -3.12
C ARG A 413 -19.07 -20.72 -2.96
N ALA A 414 -18.70 -19.52 -2.51
CA ALA A 414 -19.62 -18.40 -2.35
C ALA A 414 -20.29 -17.97 -3.68
N LEU A 415 -19.55 -18.07 -4.79
CA LEU A 415 -20.06 -17.74 -6.13
C LEU A 415 -21.00 -18.80 -6.72
N ARG A 416 -20.98 -20.05 -6.20
CA ARG A 416 -21.83 -21.16 -6.66
C ARG A 416 -23.15 -21.31 -5.87
N GLY A 417 -23.21 -20.72 -4.68
CA GLY A 417 -24.28 -20.91 -3.73
C GLY A 417 -25.27 -19.93 -3.57
#